data_556eea5f230854746abcadc9e2dd94bf
#
_entry.id   556eea5f230854746abcadc9e2dd94bf
#
_cell.length_a   1.000
_cell.length_b   1.000
_cell.length_c   1.000
_cell.angle_alpha   90.00
_cell.angle_beta   90.00
_cell.angle_gamma   90.00
#
_symmetry.space_group_name_H-M   'P 1'
#
loop_
_entity.id
_entity.type
_entity.pdbx_description
1 polymer ?
#
loop_
_entity_poly.entity_id
_entity_poly.type
_entity_poly.pdbx_seq_one_letter_code
_entity_poly.pdbx_strand_id
1 'polypeptide(L)'
;KVIGVQTCALPISDGPIAMRYPRGNGLGVPLMEEGWEPLPIGKGEILRSGDDLLLLGYGTMVNTAMQAAEILSEHGIEATVINARFVKPLDVDLICPLAQRIGKVATLEEGCIMGGFGSAVAEALMDNNIQVSLKRLGIPDQLVDHAKPDESFADLGLTGSQIAEQLLEAFFSKKEALAVS
;
A
#
# COMPACT_ATOMS: atom_id res chain seq x y z
N LYS A 1 -2.18 11.76 21.91
CA LYS A 1 -1.11 11.77 22.93
C LYS A 1 0.14 11.17 22.33
N VAL A 2 1.21 11.97 22.22
CA VAL A 2 2.50 11.60 21.59
C VAL A 2 3.27 10.54 22.40
N ILE A 3 2.90 10.33 23.67
CA ILE A 3 3.60 9.47 24.63
C ILE A 3 3.70 8.00 24.16
N GLY A 4 2.66 7.46 23.55
CA GLY A 4 2.67 6.05 23.07
C GLY A 4 3.67 5.81 21.93
N VAL A 5 3.78 6.76 21.00
CA VAL A 5 4.72 6.66 19.86
C VAL A 5 6.17 6.73 20.33
N GLN A 6 6.48 7.60 21.30
CA GLN A 6 7.83 7.68 21.89
C GLN A 6 8.21 6.38 22.61
N THR A 7 7.30 5.79 23.36
CA THR A 7 7.56 4.56 24.11
C THR A 7 7.81 3.36 23.21
N CYS A 8 7.12 3.28 22.04
CA CYS A 8 7.32 2.21 21.06
C CYS A 8 8.59 2.40 20.21
N ALA A 9 9.04 3.63 19.97
CA ALA A 9 10.19 3.91 19.14
C ALA A 9 11.54 3.77 19.88
N LEU A 10 11.58 4.10 21.18
CA LEU A 10 12.79 4.04 21.99
C LEU A 10 13.43 2.64 22.10
N PRO A 11 12.67 1.51 22.15
CA PRO A 11 13.24 0.18 22.18
C PRO A 11 13.80 -0.30 20.84
N ILE A 12 13.53 0.40 19.72
CA ILE A 12 13.88 -0.07 18.37
C ILE A 12 15.31 0.32 17.99
N SER A 13 15.88 1.36 18.62
CA SER A 13 17.21 1.87 18.23
C SER A 13 17.95 2.45 19.42
N ASP A 14 19.28 2.15 19.49
CA ASP A 14 20.20 2.73 20.47
C ASP A 14 20.74 4.12 20.05
N GLY A 15 20.22 4.69 18.97
CA GLY A 15 20.67 5.93 18.37
C GLY A 15 19.54 6.95 18.11
N PRO A 16 19.86 8.05 17.45
CA PRO A 16 18.86 9.03 17.06
C PRO A 16 17.79 8.42 16.17
N ILE A 17 16.52 8.71 16.46
CA ILE A 17 15.37 8.25 15.68
C ILE A 17 14.50 9.42 15.27
N ALA A 18 14.03 9.43 14.05
CA ALA A 18 13.04 10.38 13.55
C ALA A 18 11.75 9.63 13.18
N MET A 19 10.61 10.19 13.61
CA MET A 19 9.30 9.62 13.32
C MET A 19 8.45 10.64 12.56
N ARG A 20 7.81 10.19 11.51
CA ARG A 20 6.81 10.94 10.76
C ARG A 20 5.46 10.23 10.90
N TYR A 21 4.43 10.99 11.22
CA TYR A 21 3.05 10.49 11.31
C TYR A 21 2.08 11.51 10.68
N PRO A 22 0.93 11.05 10.14
CA PRO A 22 -0.06 11.93 9.55
C PRO A 22 -0.65 12.90 10.56
N ARG A 23 -0.98 14.11 10.12
CA ARG A 23 -1.79 15.05 10.89
C ARG A 23 -3.27 14.71 10.69
N GLY A 24 -3.92 14.19 11.73
CA GLY A 24 -5.33 13.83 11.66
C GLY A 24 -5.79 13.04 12.88
N ASN A 25 -7.02 12.56 12.84
CA ASN A 25 -7.55 11.68 13.86
C ASN A 25 -7.09 10.23 13.58
N GLY A 26 -6.86 9.46 14.65
CA GLY A 26 -6.66 8.02 14.52
C GLY A 26 -7.95 7.32 14.09
N LEU A 27 -7.80 6.08 13.61
CA LEU A 27 -8.93 5.25 13.14
C LEU A 27 -9.87 4.75 14.25
N GLY A 28 -9.67 5.21 15.50
CA GLY A 28 -10.49 4.76 16.63
C GLY A 28 -10.18 3.33 17.11
N VAL A 29 -9.03 2.79 16.74
CA VAL A 29 -8.59 1.49 17.23
C VAL A 29 -8.38 1.54 18.74
N PRO A 30 -8.86 0.55 19.53
CA PRO A 30 -8.61 0.50 20.96
C PRO A 30 -7.14 0.59 21.28
N LEU A 31 -6.77 1.45 22.22
CA LEU A 31 -5.39 1.54 22.69
C LEU A 31 -5.11 0.32 23.58
N MET A 32 -4.08 -0.43 23.24
CA MET A 32 -3.56 -1.46 24.14
C MET A 32 -2.87 -0.76 25.30
N GLU A 33 -3.23 -1.12 26.53
CA GLU A 33 -2.62 -0.54 27.73
C GLU A 33 -1.28 -1.21 28.08
N GLU A 34 -1.10 -2.46 27.68
CA GLU A 34 0.09 -3.29 27.93
C GLU A 34 0.39 -4.21 26.72
N GLY A 35 1.61 -4.76 26.66
CA GLY A 35 1.96 -5.78 25.66
C GLY A 35 2.44 -5.25 24.31
N TRP A 36 3.03 -4.06 24.28
CA TRP A 36 3.63 -3.50 23.06
C TRP A 36 4.89 -4.27 22.67
N GLU A 37 4.84 -4.94 21.53
CA GLU A 37 6.02 -5.52 20.91
C GLU A 37 6.52 -4.63 19.77
N PRO A 38 7.84 -4.40 19.67
CA PRO A 38 8.41 -3.70 18.53
C PRO A 38 8.10 -4.43 17.23
N LEU A 39 7.68 -3.69 16.19
CA LEU A 39 7.52 -4.29 14.87
C LEU A 39 8.88 -4.75 14.33
N PRO A 40 8.97 -5.99 13.81
CA PRO A 40 10.19 -6.45 13.16
C PRO A 40 10.53 -5.53 11.98
N ILE A 41 11.72 -4.94 11.99
CA ILE A 41 12.18 -4.02 10.95
C ILE A 41 12.17 -4.73 9.59
N GLY A 42 11.58 -4.09 8.58
CA GLY A 42 11.53 -4.61 7.22
C GLY A 42 10.55 -5.77 7.02
N LYS A 43 9.61 -5.98 7.95
CA LYS A 43 8.59 -7.03 7.81
C LYS A 43 7.21 -6.44 7.62
N GLY A 44 6.57 -6.84 6.50
CA GLY A 44 5.19 -6.55 6.17
C GLY A 44 4.21 -7.52 6.86
N GLU A 45 2.92 -7.30 6.65
CA GLU A 45 1.84 -8.11 7.21
C GLU A 45 0.75 -8.33 6.17
N ILE A 46 0.31 -9.58 6.02
CA ILE A 46 -0.85 -9.92 5.20
C ILE A 46 -2.11 -9.65 6.01
N LEU A 47 -2.96 -8.75 5.52
CA LEU A 47 -4.22 -8.39 6.14
C LEU A 47 -5.42 -9.15 5.54
N ARG A 48 -5.32 -9.50 4.26
CA ARG A 48 -6.31 -10.28 3.52
C ARG A 48 -5.60 -11.19 2.53
N SER A 49 -6.11 -12.39 2.31
CA SER A 49 -5.61 -13.34 1.32
C SER A 49 -6.56 -13.46 0.15
N GLY A 50 -6.03 -13.54 -1.06
CA GLY A 50 -6.72 -13.75 -2.32
C GLY A 50 -5.72 -14.07 -3.42
N ASP A 51 -6.18 -14.49 -4.59
CA ASP A 51 -5.29 -15.03 -5.64
C ASP A 51 -5.34 -14.23 -6.95
N ASP A 52 -6.22 -13.22 -7.08
CA ASP A 52 -6.44 -12.51 -8.34
C ASP A 52 -5.61 -11.25 -8.48
N LEU A 53 -5.28 -10.58 -7.37
CA LEU A 53 -4.58 -9.29 -7.33
C LEU A 53 -3.80 -9.13 -6.01
N LEU A 54 -2.59 -8.57 -6.08
CA LEU A 54 -1.79 -8.20 -4.93
C LEU A 54 -1.85 -6.69 -4.71
N LEU A 55 -2.42 -6.25 -3.60
CA LEU A 55 -2.49 -4.86 -3.17
C LEU A 55 -1.45 -4.61 -2.07
N LEU A 56 -0.51 -3.72 -2.33
CA LEU A 56 0.53 -3.33 -1.38
C LEU A 56 0.21 -1.92 -0.87
N GLY A 57 -0.34 -1.82 0.32
CA GLY A 57 -0.63 -0.55 0.98
C GLY A 57 0.54 -0.07 1.84
N TYR A 58 0.84 1.23 1.78
CA TYR A 58 1.82 1.88 2.64
C TYR A 58 1.20 3.03 3.42
N GLY A 59 1.43 3.07 4.73
CA GLY A 59 0.89 4.10 5.61
C GLY A 59 -0.64 4.06 5.69
N THR A 60 -1.30 5.20 5.60
CA THR A 60 -2.77 5.28 5.69
C THR A 60 -3.48 4.63 4.51
N MET A 61 -2.79 4.49 3.37
CA MET A 61 -3.34 3.85 2.17
C MET A 61 -3.59 2.34 2.33
N VAL A 62 -3.15 1.73 3.41
CA VAL A 62 -3.53 0.35 3.79
C VAL A 62 -5.05 0.21 3.95
N ASN A 63 -5.71 1.19 4.61
CA ASN A 63 -7.16 1.16 4.77
C ASN A 63 -7.88 1.32 3.44
N THR A 64 -7.37 2.21 2.59
CA THR A 64 -7.89 2.41 1.25
C THR A 64 -7.73 1.14 0.39
N ALA A 65 -6.62 0.43 0.54
CA ALA A 65 -6.41 -0.88 -0.11
C ALA A 65 -7.42 -1.94 0.38
N MET A 66 -7.72 -1.96 1.68
CA MET A 66 -8.75 -2.86 2.23
C MET A 66 -10.15 -2.54 1.68
N GLN A 67 -10.53 -1.25 1.66
CA GLN A 67 -11.80 -0.81 1.06
C GLN A 67 -11.90 -1.18 -0.43
N ALA A 68 -10.83 -0.95 -1.19
CA ALA A 68 -10.77 -1.35 -2.60
C ALA A 68 -10.91 -2.87 -2.77
N ALA A 69 -10.27 -3.66 -1.91
CA ALA A 69 -10.37 -5.12 -1.93
C ALA A 69 -11.79 -5.63 -1.62
N GLU A 70 -12.51 -4.97 -0.72
CA GLU A 70 -13.92 -5.28 -0.42
C GLU A 70 -14.80 -5.04 -1.66
N ILE A 71 -14.65 -3.89 -2.31
CA ILE A 71 -15.40 -3.57 -3.53
C ILE A 71 -15.04 -4.53 -4.68
N LEU A 72 -13.76 -4.88 -4.85
CA LEU A 72 -13.32 -5.85 -5.87
C LEU A 72 -13.92 -7.24 -5.63
N SER A 73 -14.06 -7.65 -4.36
CA SER A 73 -14.70 -8.93 -4.00
C SER A 73 -16.16 -8.99 -4.43
N GLU A 74 -16.91 -7.88 -4.37
CA GLU A 74 -18.28 -7.78 -4.91
C GLU A 74 -18.33 -8.04 -6.42
N HIS A 75 -17.20 -7.85 -7.12
CA HIS A 75 -17.03 -8.15 -8.54
C HIS A 75 -16.39 -9.54 -8.79
N GLY A 76 -16.25 -10.37 -7.74
CA GLY A 76 -15.68 -11.70 -7.83
C GLY A 76 -14.16 -11.73 -7.95
N ILE A 77 -13.46 -10.66 -7.56
CA ILE A 77 -12.00 -10.54 -7.59
C ILE A 77 -11.47 -10.56 -6.16
N GLU A 78 -10.74 -11.62 -5.82
CA GLU A 78 -10.17 -11.81 -4.49
C GLU A 78 -8.73 -11.29 -4.44
N ALA A 79 -8.53 -10.18 -3.74
CA ALA A 79 -7.22 -9.54 -3.60
C ALA A 79 -6.51 -9.97 -2.30
N THR A 80 -5.20 -10.25 -2.42
CA THR A 80 -4.29 -10.25 -1.28
C THR A 80 -3.95 -8.82 -0.93
N VAL A 81 -4.13 -8.40 0.33
CA VAL A 81 -3.76 -7.07 0.83
C VAL A 81 -2.62 -7.19 1.83
N ILE A 82 -1.55 -6.46 1.58
CA ILE A 82 -0.37 -6.39 2.45
C ILE A 82 -0.23 -4.96 2.99
N ASN A 83 -0.08 -4.85 4.31
CA ASN A 83 0.51 -3.68 4.94
C ASN A 83 2.03 -3.79 4.81
N ALA A 84 2.62 -3.00 3.93
CA ALA A 84 4.06 -3.06 3.67
C ALA A 84 4.90 -2.56 4.85
N ARG A 85 4.35 -1.71 5.72
CA ARG A 85 4.97 -1.12 6.92
C ARG A 85 6.26 -0.35 6.65
N PHE A 86 7.17 -0.89 5.84
CA PHE A 86 8.49 -0.34 5.57
C PHE A 86 8.74 -0.19 4.07
N VAL A 87 9.31 0.96 3.69
CA VAL A 87 9.85 1.18 2.34
C VAL A 87 11.29 0.69 2.26
N LYS A 88 12.05 0.90 3.35
CA LYS A 88 13.47 0.54 3.44
C LYS A 88 13.81 0.11 4.87
N PRO A 89 14.20 -1.17 5.06
CA PRO A 89 14.20 -2.23 4.06
C PRO A 89 12.78 -2.67 3.65
N LEU A 90 12.60 -3.03 2.38
CA LEU A 90 11.36 -3.61 1.87
C LEU A 90 11.33 -5.11 2.17
N ASP A 91 10.18 -5.68 2.52
CA ASP A 91 10.02 -7.12 2.73
C ASP A 91 9.93 -7.88 1.40
N VAL A 92 11.07 -8.03 0.75
CA VAL A 92 11.16 -8.73 -0.54
C VAL A 92 10.82 -10.21 -0.42
N ASP A 93 11.11 -10.83 0.74
CA ASP A 93 10.81 -12.24 1.03
C ASP A 93 9.29 -12.52 1.05
N LEU A 94 8.50 -11.53 1.47
CA LEU A 94 7.05 -11.60 1.46
C LEU A 94 6.46 -11.21 0.11
N ILE A 95 6.91 -10.09 -0.45
CA ILE A 95 6.29 -9.45 -1.62
C ILE A 95 6.62 -10.23 -2.90
N CYS A 96 7.88 -10.59 -3.12
CA CYS A 96 8.32 -11.19 -4.37
C CYS A 96 7.65 -12.53 -4.70
N PRO A 97 7.55 -13.50 -3.79
CA PRO A 97 6.87 -14.77 -4.07
C PRO A 97 5.37 -14.59 -4.37
N LEU A 98 4.70 -13.68 -3.67
CA LEU A 98 3.29 -13.38 -3.88
C LEU A 98 3.08 -12.68 -5.22
N ALA A 99 3.92 -11.70 -5.56
CA ALA A 99 3.88 -11.02 -6.84
C ALA A 99 4.09 -11.99 -8.02
N GLN A 100 5.06 -12.90 -7.90
CA GLN A 100 5.32 -13.91 -8.93
C GLN A 100 4.13 -14.87 -9.11
N ARG A 101 3.50 -15.28 -8.02
CA ARG A 101 2.34 -16.20 -8.04
C ARG A 101 1.11 -15.53 -8.65
N ILE A 102 0.82 -14.30 -8.27
CA ILE A 102 -0.41 -13.58 -8.63
C ILE A 102 -0.29 -12.89 -10.00
N GLY A 103 0.87 -12.34 -10.33
CA GLY A 103 1.16 -11.71 -11.61
C GLY A 103 0.56 -10.33 -11.83
N LYS A 104 -0.37 -9.88 -10.98
CA LYS A 104 -0.98 -8.54 -10.99
C LYS A 104 -0.71 -7.88 -9.65
N VAL A 105 -0.09 -6.70 -9.66
CA VAL A 105 0.33 -5.99 -8.45
C VAL A 105 -0.10 -4.54 -8.52
N ALA A 106 -0.64 -4.01 -7.43
CA ALA A 106 -0.86 -2.58 -7.27
C ALA A 106 -0.23 -2.08 -5.98
N THR A 107 0.43 -0.92 -6.04
CA THR A 107 1.00 -0.23 -4.89
C THR A 107 0.21 1.04 -4.60
N LEU A 108 -0.06 1.29 -3.32
CA LEU A 108 -0.82 2.44 -2.84
C LEU A 108 -0.02 3.21 -1.80
N GLU A 109 0.23 4.49 -2.07
CA GLU A 109 1.00 5.39 -1.19
C GLU A 109 0.43 6.81 -1.15
N GLU A 110 0.63 7.51 -0.03
CA GLU A 110 0.33 8.96 0.08
C GLU A 110 1.45 9.85 -0.49
N GLY A 111 2.54 9.23 -0.91
CA GLY A 111 3.69 9.92 -1.48
C GLY A 111 3.55 10.18 -2.97
N CYS A 112 4.54 10.89 -3.51
CA CYS A 112 4.70 11.02 -4.95
C CYS A 112 5.02 9.65 -5.57
N ILE A 113 4.32 9.31 -6.67
CA ILE A 113 4.53 8.05 -7.40
C ILE A 113 5.99 7.93 -7.88
N MET A 114 6.61 9.06 -8.25
CA MET A 114 8.00 9.08 -8.73
C MET A 114 8.96 9.02 -7.55
N GLY A 115 9.76 7.97 -7.47
CA GLY A 115 10.73 7.75 -6.39
C GLY A 115 10.13 7.37 -5.04
N GLY A 116 8.82 7.07 -4.98
CA GLY A 116 8.10 6.66 -3.78
C GLY A 116 8.14 5.15 -3.52
N PHE A 117 7.22 4.69 -2.67
CA PHE A 117 7.07 3.28 -2.31
C PHE A 117 6.86 2.37 -3.52
N GLY A 118 5.98 2.77 -4.45
CA GLY A 118 5.74 2.01 -5.67
C GLY A 118 6.96 1.88 -6.58
N SER A 119 7.88 2.86 -6.55
CA SER A 119 9.16 2.76 -7.25
C SER A 119 10.09 1.75 -6.59
N ALA A 120 10.19 1.74 -5.25
CA ALA A 120 10.97 0.75 -4.52
C ALA A 120 10.47 -0.68 -4.77
N VAL A 121 9.16 -0.88 -4.85
CA VAL A 121 8.57 -2.18 -5.20
C VAL A 121 8.93 -2.56 -6.64
N ALA A 122 8.84 -1.63 -7.59
CA ALA A 122 9.20 -1.89 -9.00
C ALA A 122 10.67 -2.30 -9.14
N GLU A 123 11.59 -1.59 -8.47
CA GLU A 123 13.01 -1.91 -8.42
C GLU A 123 13.23 -3.32 -7.84
N ALA A 124 12.62 -3.63 -6.69
CA ALA A 124 12.75 -4.94 -6.06
C ALA A 124 12.24 -6.09 -6.96
N LEU A 125 11.12 -5.90 -7.68
CA LEU A 125 10.61 -6.88 -8.63
C LEU A 125 11.57 -7.09 -9.80
N MET A 126 12.12 -6.01 -10.35
CA MET A 126 13.11 -6.08 -11.45
C MET A 126 14.40 -6.77 -11.01
N ASP A 127 14.95 -6.41 -9.85
CA ASP A 127 16.19 -6.98 -9.31
C ASP A 127 16.06 -8.49 -9.04
N ASN A 128 14.83 -8.95 -8.74
CA ASN A 128 14.53 -10.37 -8.56
C ASN A 128 14.01 -11.07 -9.84
N ASN A 129 14.07 -10.42 -11.01
CA ASN A 129 13.60 -10.95 -12.31
C ASN A 129 12.12 -11.38 -12.31
N ILE A 130 11.27 -10.69 -11.57
CA ILE A 130 9.84 -10.98 -11.47
C ILE A 130 9.07 -10.10 -12.45
N GLN A 131 8.41 -10.73 -13.40
CA GLN A 131 7.57 -10.06 -14.41
C GLN A 131 6.12 -10.07 -13.97
N VAL A 132 5.55 -8.89 -13.79
CA VAL A 132 4.16 -8.70 -13.37
C VAL A 132 3.54 -7.50 -14.10
N SER A 133 2.22 -7.46 -14.17
CA SER A 133 1.50 -6.23 -14.47
C SER A 133 1.46 -5.38 -13.21
N LEU A 134 2.18 -4.25 -13.21
CA LEU A 134 2.28 -3.35 -12.06
C LEU A 134 1.53 -2.04 -12.29
N LYS A 135 0.59 -1.71 -11.39
CA LYS A 135 -0.05 -0.40 -11.30
C LYS A 135 0.42 0.31 -10.03
N ARG A 136 0.96 1.50 -10.16
CA ARG A 136 1.35 2.34 -9.02
C ARG A 136 0.30 3.44 -8.84
N LEU A 137 -0.22 3.58 -7.62
CA LEU A 137 -1.25 4.54 -7.23
C LEU A 137 -0.70 5.41 -6.09
N GLY A 138 -0.74 6.70 -6.27
CA GLY A 138 -0.22 7.69 -5.34
C GLY A 138 -0.35 9.09 -5.92
N ILE A 139 0.25 10.08 -5.28
CA ILE A 139 0.18 11.47 -5.71
C ILE A 139 1.02 11.65 -6.98
N PRO A 140 0.48 12.16 -8.08
CA PRO A 140 1.25 12.47 -9.28
C PRO A 140 2.26 13.58 -9.00
N ASP A 141 3.33 13.66 -9.83
CA ASP A 141 4.35 14.71 -9.70
C ASP A 141 3.81 16.06 -10.20
N GLN A 142 2.95 16.66 -9.40
CA GLN A 142 2.33 17.95 -9.65
C GLN A 142 2.05 18.68 -8.35
N LEU A 143 1.85 19.99 -8.42
CA LEU A 143 1.38 20.75 -7.28
C LEU A 143 -0.09 20.40 -7.01
N VAL A 144 -0.37 20.00 -5.77
CA VAL A 144 -1.73 19.71 -5.30
C VAL A 144 -2.23 20.92 -4.52
N ASP A 145 -3.42 21.40 -4.84
CA ASP A 145 -4.03 22.51 -4.15
C ASP A 145 -4.27 22.18 -2.67
N HIS A 146 -4.25 23.24 -1.84
CA HIS A 146 -4.48 23.09 -0.41
C HIS A 146 -5.95 22.74 -0.14
N ALA A 147 -6.17 21.52 0.37
CA ALA A 147 -7.49 21.02 0.76
C ALA A 147 -7.36 20.13 2.02
N LYS A 148 -8.47 19.62 2.52
CA LYS A 148 -8.43 18.55 3.51
C LYS A 148 -7.93 17.26 2.87
N PRO A 149 -7.23 16.36 3.61
CA PRO A 149 -6.70 15.11 3.06
C PRO A 149 -7.75 14.30 2.28
N ASP A 150 -8.95 14.14 2.83
CA ASP A 150 -10.01 13.35 2.19
C ASP A 150 -10.49 13.97 0.86
N GLU A 151 -10.59 15.30 0.80
CA GLU A 151 -10.94 16.05 -0.40
C GLU A 151 -9.83 15.90 -1.46
N SER A 152 -8.56 16.07 -1.05
CA SER A 152 -7.41 15.88 -1.94
C SER A 152 -7.32 14.45 -2.49
N PHE A 153 -7.56 13.43 -1.67
CA PHE A 153 -7.56 12.04 -2.14
C PHE A 153 -8.71 11.76 -3.11
N ALA A 154 -9.89 12.34 -2.88
CA ALA A 154 -11.00 12.22 -3.82
C ALA A 154 -10.69 12.87 -5.17
N ASP A 155 -10.10 14.07 -5.16
CA ASP A 155 -9.70 14.80 -6.38
C ASP A 155 -8.59 14.08 -7.16
N LEU A 156 -7.71 13.38 -6.46
CA LEU A 156 -6.62 12.61 -7.06
C LEU A 156 -7.01 11.18 -7.46
N GLY A 157 -8.26 10.76 -7.24
CA GLY A 157 -8.71 9.42 -7.57
C GLY A 157 -8.16 8.34 -6.63
N LEU A 158 -7.86 8.69 -5.38
CA LEU A 158 -7.23 7.82 -4.40
C LEU A 158 -8.18 7.34 -3.30
N THR A 159 -9.49 7.44 -3.48
CA THR A 159 -10.48 6.79 -2.60
C THR A 159 -10.59 5.30 -2.90
N GLY A 160 -11.10 4.50 -1.96
CA GLY A 160 -11.24 3.05 -2.13
C GLY A 160 -12.06 2.67 -3.37
N SER A 161 -13.16 3.38 -3.64
CA SER A 161 -14.00 3.15 -4.83
C SER A 161 -13.30 3.51 -6.13
N GLN A 162 -12.65 4.67 -6.18
CA GLN A 162 -11.91 5.10 -7.37
C GLN A 162 -10.71 4.20 -7.67
N ILE A 163 -10.04 3.71 -6.64
CA ILE A 163 -8.95 2.73 -6.78
C ILE A 163 -9.48 1.41 -7.31
N ALA A 164 -10.59 0.90 -6.76
CA ALA A 164 -11.20 -0.34 -7.27
C ALA A 164 -11.56 -0.20 -8.77
N GLU A 165 -12.17 0.91 -9.18
CA GLU A 165 -12.49 1.20 -10.58
C GLU A 165 -11.24 1.23 -11.47
N GLN A 166 -10.19 1.95 -11.06
CA GLN A 166 -8.91 1.99 -11.79
C GLN A 166 -8.25 0.62 -11.92
N LEU A 167 -8.39 -0.26 -10.91
CA LEU A 167 -7.83 -1.60 -10.93
C LEU A 167 -8.65 -2.55 -11.82
N LEU A 168 -9.98 -2.43 -11.80
CA LEU A 168 -10.86 -3.14 -12.73
C LEU A 168 -10.53 -2.78 -14.18
N GLU A 169 -10.35 -1.50 -14.48
CA GLU A 169 -9.98 -1.06 -15.81
C GLU A 169 -8.58 -1.56 -16.22
N ALA A 170 -7.60 -1.45 -15.32
CA ALA A 170 -6.21 -1.76 -15.61
C ALA A 170 -5.94 -3.26 -15.80
N PHE A 171 -6.61 -4.13 -15.02
CA PHE A 171 -6.25 -5.53 -14.94
C PHE A 171 -7.33 -6.51 -15.38
N PHE A 172 -8.60 -6.07 -15.47
CA PHE A 172 -9.74 -6.97 -15.70
C PHE A 172 -10.68 -6.50 -16.83
N SER A 173 -10.44 -5.33 -17.44
CA SER A 173 -11.21 -4.90 -18.61
C SER A 173 -10.81 -5.71 -19.85
N LYS A 174 -11.80 -6.13 -20.65
CA LYS A 174 -11.64 -6.98 -21.87
C LYS A 174 -10.87 -6.31 -23.04
N LYS A 175 -9.92 -5.42 -22.81
CA LYS A 175 -9.16 -4.76 -23.89
C LYS A 175 -8.02 -5.56 -24.50
N GLU A 176 -7.73 -6.78 -24.01
CA GLU A 176 -6.62 -7.61 -24.53
C GLU A 176 -6.98 -8.55 -25.69
N ALA A 177 -8.21 -8.51 -26.22
CA ALA A 177 -8.63 -9.44 -27.29
C ALA A 177 -8.42 -8.94 -28.74
N LEU A 178 -7.76 -7.81 -28.98
CA LEU A 178 -7.63 -7.20 -30.32
C LEU A 178 -6.20 -6.85 -30.76
N ALA A 179 -5.18 -7.42 -30.16
CA ALA A 179 -3.79 -7.16 -30.54
C ALA A 179 -3.04 -8.38 -31.12
N VAL A 180 -3.73 -9.47 -31.48
CA VAL A 180 -3.14 -10.60 -32.22
C VAL A 180 -4.13 -11.05 -33.29
N SER A 181 -4.11 -10.33 -34.38
CA SER A 181 -4.61 -10.83 -35.68
C SER A 181 -3.78 -10.24 -36.81
#